data_0f7dfc377fc309f850881d5bc632b512
#
_entry.id   0f7dfc377fc309f850881d5bc632b512
#
_cell.length_a   1.000
_cell.length_b   1.000
_cell.length_c   1.000
_cell.angle_alpha   90.00
_cell.angle_beta   90.00
_cell.angle_gamma   90.00
#
_symmetry.space_group_name_H-M   'P 1'
#
loop_
_entity.id
_entity.type
_entity.pdbx_description
1 polymer ?
#
loop_
_entity_poly.entity_id
_entity_poly.type
_entity_poly.pdbx_seq_one_letter_code
_entity_poly.pdbx_strand_id
1 'polypeptide(L)'
;QSTNLITQSELFSDASWLKAGASVTSNAVISPEGILNADKLVEDSTNGYHILDTGNMGSKSGSYTYSLFAKKGENNFVVLWWVYASTSKTWFDLENGVVGSQTGAATDNAKIEDYGNGWFKCSVTRNEIGNVYCVIGNSNQDAVFSYQGDGTSGIYIWGAQLEQQSYATSYIPTSGSQVTRNQDLCNNGGSLASINSTEGVLYAEAAYNNSGIASVISLTDGTNNNRVMIYWNTNNTIIFFIRVNSSYVAEYTISSSEVNVSSFNKLAIKYKTNDMSFWLNGTKVATDTNGTMFNADTLTKLAFNSGSSGVFFGKTKAVAVFPYLSDQELTELTSN
;
A
#
# COMPACT_ATOMS: atom_id res chain seq x y z
N GLN A 1 -8.50 -8.09 -5.18
CA GLN A 1 -8.65 -9.24 -4.30
C GLN A 1 -7.28 -9.74 -3.87
N SER A 2 -7.04 -9.95 -2.58
CA SER A 2 -5.81 -10.54 -2.05
C SER A 2 -6.12 -11.51 -0.93
N THR A 3 -5.25 -12.51 -0.76
CA THR A 3 -5.39 -13.55 0.26
C THR A 3 -4.15 -13.57 1.13
N ASN A 4 -4.34 -13.46 2.46
CA ASN A 4 -3.26 -13.76 3.38
C ASN A 4 -3.15 -15.29 3.53
N LEU A 5 -2.01 -15.83 3.12
CA LEU A 5 -1.73 -17.27 3.12
C LEU A 5 -1.18 -17.76 4.47
N ILE A 6 -0.72 -16.87 5.35
CA ILE A 6 -0.38 -17.19 6.75
C ILE A 6 -1.68 -17.39 7.51
N THR A 7 -1.80 -18.51 8.23
CA THR A 7 -3.06 -18.88 8.91
C THR A 7 -3.24 -18.28 10.29
N GLN A 8 -2.14 -17.85 10.94
CA GLN A 8 -2.11 -17.18 12.24
C GLN A 8 -1.28 -15.92 12.13
N SER A 9 -1.91 -14.83 11.73
CA SER A 9 -1.20 -13.58 11.41
C SER A 9 -0.84 -12.72 12.63
N GLU A 10 -1.49 -12.96 13.79
CA GLU A 10 -1.30 -12.19 15.03
C GLU A 10 -0.88 -13.05 16.21
N LEU A 11 -1.27 -14.33 16.22
CA LEU A 11 -1.00 -15.24 17.32
C LEU A 11 0.31 -16.00 17.11
N PHE A 12 1.45 -15.35 17.37
CA PHE A 12 2.78 -15.95 17.14
C PHE A 12 3.15 -16.99 18.20
N SER A 13 2.41 -17.07 19.32
CA SER A 13 2.55 -18.13 20.29
C SER A 13 1.96 -19.47 19.84
N ASP A 14 1.08 -19.48 18.82
CA ASP A 14 0.47 -20.68 18.26
C ASP A 14 1.53 -21.69 17.76
N ALA A 15 1.17 -22.98 17.78
CA ALA A 15 2.05 -24.06 17.37
C ALA A 15 2.36 -24.11 15.85
N SER A 16 1.54 -23.40 15.02
CA SER A 16 1.82 -23.24 13.59
C SER A 16 3.07 -22.39 13.34
N TRP A 17 3.50 -21.59 14.32
CA TRP A 17 4.78 -20.91 14.30
C TRP A 17 5.83 -21.74 15.02
N LEU A 18 6.75 -22.33 14.29
CA LEU A 18 7.90 -23.07 14.84
C LEU A 18 8.91 -22.07 15.41
N LYS A 19 9.39 -22.35 16.62
CA LYS A 19 10.34 -21.48 17.36
C LYS A 19 11.70 -22.14 17.39
N ALA A 20 12.77 -21.39 17.06
CA ALA A 20 14.13 -21.83 17.22
C ALA A 20 14.97 -20.72 17.88
N GLY A 21 15.59 -21.03 19.04
CA GLY A 21 16.35 -20.07 19.82
C GLY A 21 15.51 -18.87 20.31
N ALA A 22 14.20 -19.01 20.36
CA ALA A 22 13.31 -17.89 20.68
C ALA A 22 12.03 -18.33 21.39
N SER A 23 11.42 -17.38 22.11
CA SER A 23 10.09 -17.48 22.71
C SER A 23 9.21 -16.29 22.31
N VAL A 24 7.93 -16.39 22.60
CA VAL A 24 6.95 -15.32 22.32
C VAL A 24 6.25 -14.92 23.59
N THR A 25 6.25 -13.62 23.91
CA THR A 25 5.41 -13.03 24.95
C THR A 25 4.22 -12.39 24.25
N SER A 26 3.04 -12.96 24.46
CA SER A 26 1.81 -12.49 23.79
C SER A 26 1.30 -11.20 24.40
N ASN A 27 0.67 -10.36 23.56
CA ASN A 27 0.01 -9.11 23.95
C ASN A 27 0.94 -8.16 24.73
N ALA A 28 2.18 -8.02 24.30
CA ALA A 28 3.21 -7.28 25.01
C ALA A 28 3.10 -5.75 24.85
N VAL A 29 2.58 -5.28 23.71
CA VAL A 29 2.41 -3.84 23.44
C VAL A 29 1.18 -3.57 22.56
N ILE A 30 0.80 -2.28 22.47
CA ILE A 30 -0.26 -1.80 21.58
C ILE A 30 0.20 -1.93 20.12
N SER A 31 -0.59 -2.61 19.29
CA SER A 31 -0.35 -2.81 17.86
C SER A 31 -0.64 -1.55 17.02
N PRO A 32 -0.35 -1.57 15.71
CA PRO A 32 -0.78 -0.51 14.79
C PRO A 32 -2.30 -0.27 14.73
N GLU A 33 -3.12 -1.23 15.15
CA GLU A 33 -4.58 -1.08 15.27
C GLU A 33 -5.03 -0.31 16.51
N GLY A 34 -4.12 -0.02 17.45
CA GLY A 34 -4.42 0.71 18.68
C GLY A 34 -4.92 -0.17 19.82
N ILE A 35 -4.82 -1.49 19.74
CA ILE A 35 -5.19 -2.45 20.78
C ILE A 35 -3.98 -3.24 21.29
N LEU A 36 -4.07 -3.76 22.52
CA LEU A 36 -3.01 -4.53 23.17
C LEU A 36 -3.02 -5.98 22.65
N ASN A 37 -2.47 -6.22 21.46
CA ASN A 37 -2.42 -7.53 20.80
C ASN A 37 -1.16 -7.78 19.97
N ALA A 38 -0.13 -6.96 20.10
CA ALA A 38 1.16 -7.22 19.49
C ALA A 38 2.05 -8.05 20.42
N ASP A 39 2.74 -9.04 19.84
CA ASP A 39 3.60 -9.97 20.57
C ASP A 39 5.04 -9.48 20.62
N LYS A 40 5.82 -9.92 21.62
CA LYS A 40 7.28 -9.76 21.66
C LYS A 40 7.94 -11.07 21.25
N LEU A 41 8.76 -11.04 20.22
CA LEU A 41 9.70 -12.12 19.88
C LEU A 41 10.95 -11.92 20.71
N VAL A 42 11.19 -12.85 21.66
CA VAL A 42 12.28 -12.78 22.64
C VAL A 42 13.33 -13.83 22.28
N GLU A 43 14.59 -13.46 22.22
CA GLU A 43 15.71 -14.39 22.05
C GLU A 43 15.91 -15.24 23.29
N ASP A 44 16.43 -16.46 23.11
CA ASP A 44 16.92 -17.26 24.23
C ASP A 44 18.43 -16.95 24.50
N SER A 45 19.01 -17.64 25.48
CA SER A 45 20.41 -17.45 25.84
C SER A 45 21.39 -18.36 25.08
N THR A 46 20.99 -18.90 23.93
CA THR A 46 21.87 -19.74 23.11
C THR A 46 22.62 -18.92 22.06
N ASN A 47 23.70 -19.48 21.52
CA ASN A 47 24.36 -18.95 20.35
C ASN A 47 23.76 -19.58 19.10
N GLY A 48 22.96 -18.83 18.36
CA GLY A 48 22.21 -19.35 17.22
C GLY A 48 21.28 -18.34 16.58
N TYR A 49 20.30 -18.88 15.85
CA TYR A 49 19.20 -18.12 15.30
C TYR A 49 18.10 -17.92 16.34
N HIS A 50 17.48 -16.75 16.34
CA HIS A 50 16.35 -16.42 17.21
C HIS A 50 15.15 -16.10 16.34
N ILE A 51 14.37 -17.15 15.98
CA ILE A 51 13.42 -17.09 14.85
C ILE A 51 12.05 -17.69 15.16
N LEU A 52 11.07 -17.23 14.37
CA LEU A 52 9.79 -17.90 14.11
C LEU A 52 9.72 -18.33 12.64
N ASP A 53 9.22 -19.52 12.39
CA ASP A 53 9.12 -20.11 11.05
C ASP A 53 7.70 -20.66 10.83
N THR A 54 7.09 -20.37 9.68
CA THR A 54 5.77 -20.90 9.29
C THR A 54 5.80 -22.39 8.95
N GLY A 55 7.00 -23.01 8.86
CA GLY A 55 7.15 -24.32 8.23
C GLY A 55 6.89 -24.26 6.71
N ASN A 56 6.75 -25.41 6.08
CA ASN A 56 6.54 -25.50 4.64
C ASN A 56 5.13 -25.09 4.24
N MET A 57 4.99 -23.95 3.58
CA MET A 57 3.71 -23.41 3.08
C MET A 57 3.33 -23.97 1.70
N GLY A 58 4.03 -24.99 1.20
CA GLY A 58 3.82 -25.61 -0.10
C GLY A 58 4.45 -24.85 -1.26
N SER A 59 4.37 -25.44 -2.44
CA SER A 59 4.96 -24.88 -3.67
C SER A 59 4.21 -23.64 -4.12
N LYS A 60 4.97 -22.60 -4.48
CA LYS A 60 4.50 -21.33 -4.99
C LYS A 60 5.08 -21.08 -6.39
N SER A 61 4.37 -20.32 -7.21
CA SER A 61 4.84 -19.88 -8.53
C SER A 61 4.29 -18.48 -8.84
N GLY A 62 5.18 -17.57 -9.19
CA GLY A 62 4.86 -16.16 -9.49
C GLY A 62 5.33 -15.20 -8.43
N SER A 63 4.82 -13.96 -8.47
CA SER A 63 5.22 -12.90 -7.56
C SER A 63 4.49 -13.02 -6.23
N TYR A 64 5.24 -13.02 -5.14
CA TYR A 64 4.74 -13.05 -3.77
C TYR A 64 5.37 -11.95 -2.94
N THR A 65 4.58 -11.41 -2.02
CA THR A 65 5.05 -10.43 -1.03
C THR A 65 4.81 -10.97 0.38
N TYR A 66 5.89 -11.04 1.15
CA TYR A 66 5.86 -11.30 2.58
C TYR A 66 6.01 -10.00 3.33
N SER A 67 5.12 -9.70 4.28
CA SER A 67 5.14 -8.48 5.08
C SER A 67 4.83 -8.75 6.54
N LEU A 68 5.35 -7.87 7.40
CA LEU A 68 5.21 -7.91 8.84
C LEU A 68 5.22 -6.48 9.38
N PHE A 69 4.46 -6.20 10.42
CA PHE A 69 4.65 -5.01 11.23
C PHE A 69 5.63 -5.33 12.35
N ALA A 70 6.65 -4.50 12.49
CA ALA A 70 7.67 -4.64 13.51
C ALA A 70 7.96 -3.30 14.20
N LYS A 71 8.32 -3.38 15.47
CA LYS A 71 8.77 -2.25 16.29
C LYS A 71 9.97 -2.68 17.10
N LYS A 72 10.96 -1.78 17.26
CA LYS A 72 12.13 -2.06 18.07
C LYS A 72 11.74 -2.35 19.52
N GLY A 73 12.44 -3.28 20.11
CA GLY A 73 12.51 -3.50 21.55
C GLY A 73 13.88 -3.13 22.06
N GLU A 74 14.54 -4.06 22.72
CA GLU A 74 15.96 -3.95 23.06
C GLU A 74 16.82 -4.17 21.81
N ASN A 75 16.38 -5.02 20.89
CA ASN A 75 16.99 -5.22 19.58
C ASN A 75 16.38 -4.29 18.52
N ASN A 76 17.20 -3.90 17.52
CA ASN A 76 16.85 -2.89 16.54
C ASN A 76 16.49 -3.46 15.15
N PHE A 77 16.74 -4.75 14.92
CA PHE A 77 16.57 -5.32 13.58
C PHE A 77 15.55 -6.46 13.57
N VAL A 78 14.61 -6.39 12.64
CA VAL A 78 13.82 -7.54 12.20
C VAL A 78 14.40 -8.08 10.90
N VAL A 79 14.43 -9.41 10.77
CA VAL A 79 14.88 -10.09 9.55
C VAL A 79 13.71 -10.82 8.93
N LEU A 80 13.37 -10.50 7.68
CA LEU A 80 12.48 -11.32 6.88
C LEU A 80 13.33 -12.27 6.03
N TRP A 81 13.16 -13.55 6.28
CA TRP A 81 13.95 -14.59 5.64
C TRP A 81 13.04 -15.53 4.83
N TRP A 82 13.30 -15.61 3.54
CA TRP A 82 12.72 -16.60 2.66
C TRP A 82 13.65 -17.82 2.61
N VAL A 83 13.12 -18.98 2.98
CA VAL A 83 13.85 -20.25 2.90
C VAL A 83 13.27 -21.05 1.75
N TYR A 84 14.02 -21.33 0.77
CA TYR A 84 14.00 -22.37 -0.25
C TYR A 84 14.71 -21.91 -1.54
N ALA A 85 15.13 -22.84 -2.43
CA ALA A 85 15.86 -22.74 -3.71
C ALA A 85 16.94 -21.63 -3.83
N SER A 86 16.63 -20.42 -3.39
CA SER A 86 17.56 -19.32 -3.14
C SER A 86 17.20 -18.68 -1.80
N THR A 87 17.91 -19.05 -0.73
CA THR A 87 17.72 -18.42 0.58
C THR A 87 18.11 -16.96 0.52
N SER A 88 17.18 -16.06 0.86
CA SER A 88 17.47 -14.64 0.99
C SER A 88 17.01 -14.12 2.35
N LYS A 89 17.78 -13.20 2.90
CA LYS A 89 17.46 -12.50 4.14
C LYS A 89 17.53 -11.01 3.88
N THR A 90 16.58 -10.29 4.43
CA THR A 90 16.55 -8.83 4.43
C THR A 90 16.43 -8.34 5.87
N TRP A 91 17.38 -7.53 6.30
CA TRP A 91 17.35 -6.83 7.58
C TRP A 91 16.61 -5.51 7.44
N PHE A 92 15.85 -5.14 8.45
CA PHE A 92 15.18 -3.86 8.53
C PHE A 92 15.57 -3.20 9.85
N ASP A 93 16.16 -2.01 9.76
CA ASP A 93 16.54 -1.19 10.91
C ASP A 93 15.32 -0.45 11.45
N LEU A 94 14.81 -0.90 12.59
CA LEU A 94 13.62 -0.38 13.26
C LEU A 94 13.93 0.87 14.12
N GLU A 95 15.21 1.24 14.29
CA GLU A 95 15.61 2.49 14.93
C GLU A 95 15.56 3.65 13.93
N ASN A 96 16.07 3.42 12.71
CA ASN A 96 16.24 4.46 11.71
C ASN A 96 15.14 4.40 10.60
N GLY A 97 14.31 3.36 10.57
CA GLY A 97 13.25 3.19 9.56
C GLY A 97 13.80 2.97 8.15
N VAL A 98 14.88 2.24 8.00
CA VAL A 98 15.54 1.98 6.71
C VAL A 98 15.71 0.48 6.46
N VAL A 99 15.75 0.12 5.17
CA VAL A 99 16.13 -1.23 4.75
C VAL A 99 17.64 -1.38 4.98
N GLY A 100 18.02 -2.40 5.75
CA GLY A 100 19.40 -2.76 6.01
C GLY A 100 19.99 -3.69 4.94
N SER A 101 20.90 -4.55 5.36
CA SER A 101 21.57 -5.49 4.47
C SER A 101 20.62 -6.53 3.88
N GLN A 102 20.96 -7.00 2.68
CA GLN A 102 20.31 -8.11 2.00
C GLN A 102 21.32 -9.17 1.59
N THR A 103 20.97 -10.45 1.76
CA THR A 103 21.82 -11.58 1.36
C THR A 103 21.00 -12.57 0.51
N GLY A 104 21.66 -13.27 -0.39
CA GLY A 104 21.07 -14.27 -1.26
C GLY A 104 21.24 -13.97 -2.73
N ALA A 105 20.76 -14.88 -3.60
CA ALA A 105 21.00 -14.83 -5.05
C ALA A 105 20.07 -13.86 -5.80
N ALA A 106 19.03 -13.37 -5.18
CA ALA A 106 18.08 -12.43 -5.77
C ALA A 106 18.03 -11.16 -4.92
N THR A 107 18.07 -10.00 -5.57
CA THR A 107 17.73 -8.73 -4.97
C THR A 107 16.21 -8.72 -4.74
N ASP A 108 15.79 -9.00 -3.51
CA ASP A 108 14.40 -8.86 -3.12
C ASP A 108 14.02 -7.38 -3.22
N ASN A 109 12.82 -7.09 -3.71
CA ASN A 109 12.28 -5.75 -3.62
C ASN A 109 11.78 -5.52 -2.18
N ALA A 110 12.68 -4.99 -1.34
CA ALA A 110 12.43 -4.70 0.06
C ALA A 110 11.91 -3.30 0.26
N LYS A 111 10.93 -3.14 1.16
CA LYS A 111 10.35 -1.84 1.51
C LYS A 111 10.06 -1.77 3.00
N ILE A 112 10.35 -0.62 3.61
CA ILE A 112 9.96 -0.26 4.97
C ILE A 112 9.07 0.98 4.90
N GLU A 113 7.95 0.98 5.63
CA GLU A 113 6.99 2.08 5.67
C GLU A 113 6.70 2.43 7.14
N ASP A 114 6.83 3.71 7.49
CA ASP A 114 6.49 4.20 8.82
C ASP A 114 4.97 4.19 9.04
N TYR A 115 4.52 3.55 10.11
CA TYR A 115 3.11 3.48 10.55
C TYR A 115 2.84 4.29 11.82
N GLY A 116 3.81 5.09 12.26
CA GLY A 116 3.71 5.89 13.48
C GLY A 116 3.95 5.08 14.76
N ASN A 117 4.14 5.80 15.88
CA ASN A 117 4.38 5.23 17.20
C ASN A 117 5.53 4.20 17.26
N GLY A 118 6.51 4.31 16.36
CA GLY A 118 7.68 3.43 16.24
C GLY A 118 7.38 2.09 15.56
N TRP A 119 6.19 1.92 14.96
CA TRP A 119 5.86 0.77 14.11
C TRP A 119 6.26 0.99 12.68
N PHE A 120 6.84 -0.03 12.07
CA PHE A 120 7.15 -0.07 10.65
C PHE A 120 6.51 -1.30 10.00
N LYS A 121 5.97 -1.12 8.79
CA LYS A 121 5.62 -2.23 7.92
C LYS A 121 6.82 -2.60 7.06
N CYS A 122 7.42 -3.74 7.33
CA CYS A 122 8.53 -4.31 6.58
C CYS A 122 7.98 -5.30 5.55
N SER A 123 8.44 -5.23 4.31
CA SER A 123 8.00 -6.14 3.26
C SER A 123 9.11 -6.50 2.29
N VAL A 124 9.05 -7.73 1.77
CA VAL A 124 9.91 -8.23 0.71
C VAL A 124 9.06 -8.87 -0.37
N THR A 125 9.31 -8.52 -1.62
CA THR A 125 8.63 -9.06 -2.79
C THR A 125 9.62 -9.80 -3.67
N ARG A 126 9.27 -11.00 -4.13
CA ARG A 126 10.09 -11.77 -5.06
C ARG A 126 9.26 -12.69 -5.95
N ASN A 127 9.86 -13.16 -7.04
CA ASN A 127 9.29 -14.21 -7.87
C ASN A 127 9.74 -15.57 -7.35
N GLU A 128 8.77 -16.40 -6.97
CA GLU A 128 9.01 -17.73 -6.41
C GLU A 128 8.70 -18.84 -7.41
N ILE A 129 9.47 -19.91 -7.33
CA ILE A 129 9.20 -21.20 -7.98
C ILE A 129 9.67 -22.28 -7.00
N GLY A 130 8.73 -22.88 -6.24
CA GLY A 130 9.02 -23.95 -5.28
C GLY A 130 8.38 -23.76 -3.92
N ASN A 131 8.76 -24.59 -2.97
CA ASN A 131 8.24 -24.51 -1.59
C ASN A 131 8.71 -23.22 -0.91
N VAL A 132 7.86 -22.65 -0.09
CA VAL A 132 8.13 -21.38 0.61
C VAL A 132 8.01 -21.59 2.11
N TYR A 133 8.95 -21.01 2.85
CA TYR A 133 8.93 -20.84 4.29
C TYR A 133 9.12 -19.35 4.58
N CYS A 134 8.26 -18.78 5.41
CA CYS A 134 8.37 -17.40 5.85
C CYS A 134 8.94 -17.38 7.26
N VAL A 135 10.10 -16.78 7.43
CA VAL A 135 10.77 -16.73 8.72
C VAL A 135 10.89 -15.28 9.19
N ILE A 136 10.59 -15.06 10.47
CA ILE A 136 10.80 -13.80 11.20
C ILE A 136 12.00 -14.01 12.11
N GLY A 137 13.06 -13.22 11.91
CA GLY A 137 14.24 -13.23 12.76
C GLY A 137 14.33 -12.00 13.64
N ASN A 138 14.74 -12.18 14.88
CA ASN A 138 15.22 -11.14 15.76
C ASN A 138 16.73 -10.99 15.56
N SER A 139 17.24 -9.77 15.46
CA SER A 139 18.69 -9.52 15.35
C SER A 139 19.10 -8.24 16.09
N ASN A 140 20.26 -8.31 16.72
CA ASN A 140 20.84 -7.19 17.46
C ASN A 140 21.71 -6.27 16.59
N GLN A 141 22.01 -6.67 15.34
CA GLN A 141 22.88 -5.92 14.43
C GLN A 141 22.54 -6.22 12.97
N ASP A 142 22.78 -5.25 12.09
CA ASP A 142 22.65 -5.44 10.64
C ASP A 142 23.61 -6.52 10.12
N ALA A 143 23.15 -7.29 9.15
CA ALA A 143 23.86 -8.42 8.54
C ALA A 143 24.25 -9.57 9.50
N VAL A 144 23.90 -9.50 10.78
CA VAL A 144 24.11 -10.55 11.77
C VAL A 144 22.82 -11.33 11.94
N PHE A 145 22.86 -12.66 11.79
CA PHE A 145 21.68 -13.50 11.92
C PHE A 145 21.83 -14.60 12.98
N SER A 146 23.06 -14.96 13.31
CA SER A 146 23.39 -15.91 14.38
C SER A 146 24.30 -15.23 15.39
N TYR A 147 23.89 -15.20 16.64
CA TYR A 147 24.63 -14.53 17.72
C TYR A 147 24.26 -15.13 19.08
N GLN A 148 25.03 -14.78 20.10
CA GLN A 148 24.75 -15.16 21.49
C GLN A 148 23.64 -14.26 22.02
N GLY A 149 22.47 -14.86 22.30
CA GLY A 149 21.36 -14.15 22.93
C GLY A 149 21.55 -13.99 24.43
N ASP A 150 20.77 -13.09 25.04
CA ASP A 150 20.77 -12.81 26.48
C ASP A 150 19.57 -13.41 27.23
N GLY A 151 18.60 -13.97 26.51
CA GLY A 151 17.38 -14.59 27.04
C GLY A 151 16.25 -13.62 27.39
N THR A 152 16.39 -12.33 27.09
CA THR A 152 15.43 -11.28 27.49
C THR A 152 15.17 -10.24 26.39
N SER A 153 16.17 -9.96 25.58
CA SER A 153 16.07 -8.98 24.49
C SER A 153 15.21 -9.48 23.33
N GLY A 154 14.61 -8.55 22.60
CA GLY A 154 13.74 -8.89 21.48
C GLY A 154 13.19 -7.69 20.74
N ILE A 155 12.27 -7.97 19.82
CA ILE A 155 11.52 -7.01 19.03
C ILE A 155 10.02 -7.25 19.18
N TYR A 156 9.20 -6.24 18.91
CA TYR A 156 7.74 -6.40 18.85
C TYR A 156 7.30 -6.67 17.43
N ILE A 157 6.37 -7.59 17.26
CA ILE A 157 5.85 -8.05 15.97
C ILE A 157 4.32 -8.13 15.96
N TRP A 158 3.74 -7.89 14.80
CA TRP A 158 2.30 -7.97 14.59
C TRP A 158 1.97 -8.13 13.09
N GLY A 159 0.88 -8.79 12.75
CA GLY A 159 0.26 -8.74 11.43
C GLY A 159 1.11 -9.35 10.31
N ALA A 160 1.59 -10.58 10.47
CA ALA A 160 2.32 -11.29 9.42
C ALA A 160 1.42 -11.63 8.23
N GLN A 161 1.89 -11.42 7.01
CA GLN A 161 1.10 -11.62 5.79
C GLN A 161 1.96 -12.10 4.63
N LEU A 162 1.52 -13.18 3.96
CA LEU A 162 2.06 -13.66 2.69
C LEU A 162 0.97 -13.59 1.64
N GLU A 163 1.21 -12.89 0.55
CA GLU A 163 0.25 -12.65 -0.53
C GLU A 163 0.84 -13.00 -1.90
N GLN A 164 0.02 -13.53 -2.80
CA GLN A 164 0.39 -13.66 -4.21
C GLN A 164 0.16 -12.32 -4.93
N GLN A 165 1.03 -11.35 -4.65
CA GLN A 165 1.03 -10.00 -5.19
C GLN A 165 2.47 -9.50 -5.37
N SER A 166 2.66 -8.50 -6.23
CA SER A 166 3.94 -7.81 -6.41
C SER A 166 4.19 -6.68 -5.41
N TYR A 167 3.33 -6.55 -4.40
CA TYR A 167 3.40 -5.54 -3.33
C TYR A 167 2.57 -5.99 -2.12
N ALA A 168 2.87 -5.47 -0.93
CA ALA A 168 2.06 -5.69 0.26
C ALA A 168 0.76 -4.87 0.19
N THR A 169 -0.40 -5.55 0.28
CA THR A 169 -1.70 -4.86 0.39
C THR A 169 -1.97 -4.41 1.83
N SER A 170 -3.15 -3.81 2.10
CA SER A 170 -3.59 -3.56 3.46
C SER A 170 -3.67 -4.88 4.23
N TYR A 171 -3.42 -4.82 5.53
CA TYR A 171 -3.38 -6.00 6.38
C TYR A 171 -4.70 -6.79 6.34
N ILE A 172 -4.59 -8.11 6.26
CA ILE A 172 -5.69 -9.07 6.25
C ILE A 172 -5.51 -10.00 7.44
N PRO A 173 -6.26 -9.83 8.53
CA PRO A 173 -6.15 -10.68 9.72
C PRO A 173 -6.57 -12.11 9.42
N THR A 174 -5.86 -13.07 10.03
CA THR A 174 -6.16 -14.50 9.95
C THR A 174 -6.11 -15.15 11.34
N SER A 175 -7.02 -16.10 11.58
CA SER A 175 -7.10 -16.88 12.81
C SER A 175 -7.48 -18.32 12.49
N GLY A 176 -6.48 -19.19 12.32
CA GLY A 176 -6.62 -20.62 12.03
C GLY A 176 -6.81 -21.00 10.57
N SER A 177 -7.10 -20.05 9.68
CA SER A 177 -7.27 -20.29 8.24
C SER A 177 -6.85 -19.09 7.41
N GLN A 178 -6.56 -19.33 6.13
CA GLN A 178 -6.32 -18.26 5.15
C GLN A 178 -7.59 -17.42 4.96
N VAL A 179 -7.42 -16.11 4.83
CA VAL A 179 -8.52 -15.17 4.60
C VAL A 179 -8.29 -14.40 3.31
N THR A 180 -9.32 -14.34 2.49
CA THR A 180 -9.33 -13.54 1.26
C THR A 180 -10.13 -12.26 1.49
N ARG A 181 -9.48 -11.11 1.28
CA ARG A 181 -10.14 -9.82 1.19
C ARG A 181 -10.51 -9.55 -0.27
N ASN A 182 -11.78 -9.25 -0.49
CA ASN A 182 -12.22 -8.79 -1.80
C ASN A 182 -11.61 -7.43 -2.12
N GLN A 183 -11.50 -7.13 -3.41
CA GLN A 183 -11.12 -5.79 -3.87
C GLN A 183 -12.13 -4.77 -3.36
N ASP A 184 -11.63 -3.65 -2.86
CA ASP A 184 -12.48 -2.51 -2.54
C ASP A 184 -13.10 -2.00 -3.86
N LEU A 185 -14.40 -1.96 -3.91
CA LEU A 185 -15.15 -1.49 -5.06
C LEU A 185 -15.86 -0.20 -4.67
N CYS A 186 -15.50 0.90 -5.30
CA CYS A 186 -16.30 2.10 -5.32
C CYS A 186 -17.09 2.11 -6.62
N ASN A 187 -18.27 1.47 -6.59
CA ASN A 187 -19.21 1.51 -7.66
C ASN A 187 -20.41 2.37 -7.24
N ASN A 188 -20.77 3.34 -8.04
CA ASN A 188 -21.87 4.26 -7.76
C ASN A 188 -21.70 5.07 -6.45
N GLY A 189 -20.47 5.43 -6.11
CA GLY A 189 -20.20 6.41 -5.05
C GLY A 189 -20.79 7.77 -5.46
N GLY A 190 -21.54 8.41 -4.57
CA GLY A 190 -22.28 9.63 -4.90
C GLY A 190 -23.59 9.38 -5.65
N SER A 191 -24.28 10.45 -5.95
CA SER A 191 -25.55 10.47 -6.65
C SER A 191 -25.70 11.80 -7.40
N LEU A 192 -26.72 11.94 -8.23
CA LEU A 192 -27.09 13.22 -8.85
C LEU A 192 -27.26 14.36 -7.83
N ALA A 193 -27.63 14.05 -6.59
CA ALA A 193 -27.75 15.05 -5.52
C ALA A 193 -26.37 15.52 -4.97
N SER A 194 -25.31 14.71 -5.13
CA SER A 194 -23.97 15.00 -4.63
C SER A 194 -22.96 15.34 -5.71
N ILE A 195 -23.26 15.06 -6.98
CA ILE A 195 -22.42 15.34 -8.13
C ILE A 195 -23.08 16.38 -9.02
N ASN A 196 -22.55 17.60 -9.07
CA ASN A 196 -22.98 18.59 -10.04
C ASN A 196 -22.20 18.37 -11.35
N SER A 197 -22.89 18.03 -12.43
CA SER A 197 -22.25 17.75 -13.71
C SER A 197 -21.71 19.00 -14.41
N THR A 198 -22.29 20.18 -14.15
CA THR A 198 -21.93 21.42 -14.86
C THR A 198 -20.68 22.10 -14.29
N GLU A 199 -20.40 21.90 -13.02
CA GLU A 199 -19.20 22.41 -12.34
C GLU A 199 -18.92 21.63 -11.05
N GLY A 200 -17.67 21.57 -10.63
CA GLY A 200 -17.28 20.94 -9.38
C GLY A 200 -15.79 20.61 -9.32
N VAL A 201 -15.44 19.81 -8.31
CA VAL A 201 -14.07 19.33 -8.09
C VAL A 201 -14.08 17.83 -7.79
N LEU A 202 -13.27 17.10 -8.53
CA LEU A 202 -12.86 15.73 -8.17
C LEU A 202 -11.52 15.83 -7.41
N TYR A 203 -11.49 15.36 -6.17
CA TYR A 203 -10.30 15.31 -5.33
C TYR A 203 -9.93 13.86 -4.99
N ALA A 204 -8.62 13.58 -4.97
CA ALA A 204 -8.08 12.32 -4.46
C ALA A 204 -6.76 12.55 -3.73
N GLU A 205 -6.59 11.92 -2.55
CA GLU A 205 -5.30 11.69 -1.93
C GLU A 205 -4.96 10.22 -2.09
N ALA A 206 -4.03 9.92 -3.03
CA ALA A 206 -3.77 8.56 -3.46
C ALA A 206 -2.31 8.32 -3.85
N ALA A 207 -1.90 7.06 -3.74
CA ALA A 207 -0.61 6.55 -4.20
C ALA A 207 -0.83 5.37 -5.17
N TYR A 208 -0.13 5.38 -6.28
CA TYR A 208 -0.15 4.30 -7.27
C TYR A 208 0.89 3.22 -6.93
N ASN A 209 0.50 1.96 -6.99
CA ASN A 209 1.40 0.86 -6.63
C ASN A 209 2.39 0.44 -7.72
N ASN A 210 2.44 1.14 -8.84
CA ASN A 210 3.31 0.81 -9.99
C ASN A 210 3.26 -0.68 -10.38
N SER A 211 2.05 -1.22 -10.45
CA SER A 211 1.79 -2.64 -10.73
C SER A 211 1.93 -3.02 -12.21
N GLY A 212 2.34 -2.09 -13.07
CA GLY A 212 2.30 -2.27 -14.52
C GLY A 212 0.89 -2.26 -15.12
N ILE A 213 -0.13 -1.94 -14.31
CA ILE A 213 -1.53 -1.84 -14.71
C ILE A 213 -2.00 -0.41 -14.45
N ALA A 214 -2.49 0.25 -15.47
CA ALA A 214 -3.03 1.60 -15.35
C ALA A 214 -4.19 1.68 -14.35
N SER A 215 -4.21 2.75 -13.56
CA SER A 215 -5.15 2.96 -12.45
C SER A 215 -5.97 4.22 -12.64
N VAL A 216 -7.23 4.20 -12.19
CA VAL A 216 -8.20 5.25 -12.49
C VAL A 216 -9.10 5.57 -11.30
N ILE A 217 -9.30 6.88 -11.08
CA ILE A 217 -10.41 7.43 -10.27
C ILE A 217 -11.18 8.42 -11.14
N SER A 218 -12.50 8.30 -11.23
CA SER A 218 -13.30 9.15 -12.13
C SER A 218 -14.67 9.52 -11.58
N LEU A 219 -15.17 10.68 -12.05
CA LEU A 219 -16.61 10.97 -12.13
C LEU A 219 -17.08 10.60 -13.54
N THR A 220 -18.17 9.85 -13.67
CA THR A 220 -18.57 9.27 -14.95
C THR A 220 -20.08 9.07 -15.07
N ASP A 221 -20.58 8.96 -16.31
CA ASP A 221 -21.93 8.49 -16.64
C ASP A 221 -22.05 6.96 -16.69
N GLY A 222 -20.95 6.23 -16.44
CA GLY A 222 -20.86 4.79 -16.58
C GLY A 222 -20.37 4.34 -17.96
N THR A 223 -20.01 5.28 -18.81
CA THR A 223 -19.44 5.02 -20.13
C THR A 223 -18.07 5.70 -20.30
N ASN A 224 -17.44 5.48 -21.44
CA ASN A 224 -16.21 6.20 -21.81
C ASN A 224 -16.47 7.59 -22.43
N ASN A 225 -17.72 8.03 -22.55
CA ASN A 225 -18.07 9.23 -23.28
C ASN A 225 -17.99 10.50 -22.44
N ASN A 226 -18.44 10.41 -21.15
CA ASN A 226 -18.49 11.56 -20.26
C ASN A 226 -17.80 11.23 -18.95
N ARG A 227 -16.68 11.94 -18.65
CA ARG A 227 -15.91 11.71 -17.44
C ARG A 227 -14.94 12.83 -17.08
N VAL A 228 -14.73 13.01 -15.80
CA VAL A 228 -13.61 13.74 -15.19
C VAL A 228 -12.72 12.69 -14.56
N MET A 229 -11.45 12.60 -14.91
CA MET A 229 -10.62 11.44 -14.57
C MET A 229 -9.20 11.81 -14.16
N ILE A 230 -8.74 11.18 -13.06
CA ILE A 230 -7.33 11.08 -12.67
C ILE A 230 -6.86 9.68 -13.08
N TYR A 231 -5.83 9.63 -13.91
CA TYR A 231 -5.32 8.41 -14.51
C TYR A 231 -3.82 8.26 -14.23
N TRP A 232 -3.45 7.19 -13.56
CA TRP A 232 -2.06 6.77 -13.38
C TRP A 232 -1.68 5.80 -14.50
N ASN A 233 -0.72 6.21 -15.30
CA ASN A 233 -0.25 5.40 -16.41
C ASN A 233 0.89 4.46 -15.98
N THR A 234 1.12 3.40 -16.75
CA THR A 234 2.16 2.39 -16.51
C THR A 234 3.60 2.92 -16.57
N ASN A 235 3.81 4.08 -17.17
CA ASN A 235 5.11 4.78 -17.25
C ASN A 235 5.34 5.78 -16.09
N ASN A 236 4.58 5.66 -14.99
CA ASN A 236 4.66 6.52 -13.80
C ASN A 236 4.29 7.99 -14.05
N THR A 237 3.43 8.28 -15.01
CA THR A 237 2.84 9.59 -15.22
C THR A 237 1.44 9.64 -14.61
N ILE A 238 0.99 10.85 -14.24
CA ILE A 238 -0.40 11.13 -13.88
C ILE A 238 -1.00 11.97 -15.00
N ILE A 239 -2.15 11.53 -15.51
CA ILE A 239 -2.88 12.26 -16.53
C ILE A 239 -4.23 12.69 -15.94
N PHE A 240 -4.46 13.97 -15.95
CA PHE A 240 -5.78 14.56 -15.69
C PHE A 240 -6.49 14.77 -17.00
N PHE A 241 -7.75 14.40 -17.11
CA PHE A 241 -8.52 14.79 -18.27
C PHE A 241 -10.03 14.90 -18.02
N ILE A 242 -10.66 15.69 -18.86
CA ILE A 242 -12.10 15.90 -18.93
C ILE A 242 -12.54 15.51 -20.33
N ARG A 243 -13.49 14.59 -20.41
CA ARG A 243 -14.06 14.12 -21.68
C ARG A 243 -15.55 14.33 -21.70
N VAL A 244 -16.04 15.04 -22.70
CA VAL A 244 -17.47 15.38 -22.89
C VAL A 244 -17.90 14.86 -24.26
N ASN A 245 -18.96 14.06 -24.31
CA ASN A 245 -19.50 13.49 -25.54
C ASN A 245 -18.41 12.88 -26.44
N SER A 246 -17.54 12.05 -25.84
CA SER A 246 -16.43 11.36 -26.52
C SER A 246 -15.26 12.24 -26.97
N SER A 247 -15.29 13.55 -26.77
CA SER A 247 -14.20 14.48 -27.10
C SER A 247 -13.42 14.90 -25.87
N TYR A 248 -12.10 14.97 -25.96
CA TYR A 248 -11.26 15.56 -24.91
C TYR A 248 -11.49 17.08 -24.89
N VAL A 249 -11.88 17.61 -23.74
CA VAL A 249 -12.11 19.04 -23.54
C VAL A 249 -10.90 19.66 -22.86
N ALA A 250 -10.29 18.98 -21.90
CA ALA A 250 -9.06 19.38 -21.26
C ALA A 250 -8.23 18.15 -20.90
N GLU A 251 -6.91 18.25 -21.05
CA GLU A 251 -5.97 17.19 -20.67
C GLU A 251 -4.65 17.80 -20.17
N TYR A 252 -4.09 17.23 -19.12
CA TYR A 252 -2.75 17.59 -18.63
C TYR A 252 -2.02 16.37 -18.10
N THR A 253 -0.76 16.23 -18.51
CA THR A 253 0.12 15.12 -18.06
C THR A 253 1.21 15.65 -17.13
N ILE A 254 1.30 15.05 -15.95
CA ILE A 254 2.42 15.25 -15.02
C ILE A 254 3.42 14.14 -15.27
N SER A 255 4.67 14.53 -15.57
CA SER A 255 5.74 13.58 -15.87
C SER A 255 6.24 12.85 -14.63
N SER A 256 6.88 11.71 -14.83
CA SER A 256 7.50 10.92 -13.76
C SER A 256 8.69 11.62 -13.06
N SER A 257 9.22 12.70 -13.65
CA SER A 257 10.25 13.54 -13.03
C SER A 257 9.67 14.60 -12.08
N GLU A 258 8.38 14.92 -12.20
CA GLU A 258 7.70 15.94 -11.40
C GLU A 258 6.96 15.35 -10.19
N VAL A 259 6.65 14.05 -10.21
CA VAL A 259 5.87 13.41 -9.16
C VAL A 259 6.36 11.99 -8.86
N ASN A 260 6.48 11.65 -7.58
CA ASN A 260 6.61 10.26 -7.16
C ASN A 260 5.21 9.66 -6.99
N VAL A 261 4.74 8.92 -7.99
CA VAL A 261 3.40 8.32 -8.00
C VAL A 261 3.20 7.26 -6.92
N SER A 262 4.28 6.67 -6.37
CA SER A 262 4.21 5.67 -5.31
C SER A 262 4.06 6.28 -3.91
N SER A 263 4.26 7.59 -3.76
CA SER A 263 3.92 8.35 -2.57
C SER A 263 2.48 8.85 -2.64
N PHE A 264 1.88 9.14 -1.49
CA PHE A 264 0.59 9.81 -1.47
C PHE A 264 0.72 11.21 -2.05
N ASN A 265 -0.11 11.50 -3.04
CA ASN A 265 -0.24 12.81 -3.67
C ASN A 265 -1.67 13.29 -3.53
N LYS A 266 -1.84 14.58 -3.25
CA LYS A 266 -3.12 15.26 -3.24
C LYS A 266 -3.39 15.88 -4.60
N LEU A 267 -4.41 15.40 -5.25
CA LEU A 267 -4.75 15.65 -6.65
C LEU A 267 -6.15 16.23 -6.75
N ALA A 268 -6.35 17.28 -7.53
CA ALA A 268 -7.68 17.80 -7.80
C ALA A 268 -7.86 18.22 -9.27
N ILE A 269 -9.06 18.01 -9.78
CA ILE A 269 -9.54 18.52 -11.06
C ILE A 269 -10.73 19.40 -10.79
N LYS A 270 -10.59 20.72 -11.03
CA LYS A 270 -11.72 21.65 -11.11
C LYS A 270 -12.28 21.62 -12.52
N TYR A 271 -13.58 21.45 -12.65
CA TYR A 271 -14.28 21.44 -13.94
C TYR A 271 -15.46 22.40 -13.92
N LYS A 272 -15.46 23.30 -14.89
CA LYS A 272 -16.51 24.26 -15.18
C LYS A 272 -16.31 24.78 -16.61
N THR A 273 -17.37 25.16 -17.31
CA THR A 273 -17.28 25.76 -18.63
C THR A 273 -16.34 26.96 -18.63
N ASN A 274 -15.30 26.93 -19.47
CA ASN A 274 -14.24 27.93 -19.59
C ASN A 274 -13.44 28.21 -18.31
N ASP A 275 -13.51 27.33 -17.30
CA ASP A 275 -12.76 27.45 -16.05
C ASP A 275 -12.39 26.06 -15.52
N MET A 276 -11.35 25.48 -16.10
CA MET A 276 -10.82 24.17 -15.71
C MET A 276 -9.41 24.34 -15.16
N SER A 277 -9.07 23.59 -14.11
CA SER A 277 -7.70 23.59 -13.58
C SER A 277 -7.34 22.27 -12.93
N PHE A 278 -6.04 21.99 -12.94
CA PHE A 278 -5.45 20.76 -12.41
C PHE A 278 -4.46 21.09 -11.29
N TRP A 279 -4.51 20.33 -10.21
CA TRP A 279 -3.80 20.63 -8.99
C TRP A 279 -3.03 19.42 -8.48
N LEU A 280 -1.80 19.65 -8.03
CA LEU A 280 -0.92 18.65 -7.43
C LEU A 280 -0.25 19.25 -6.20
N ASN A 281 -0.44 18.64 -5.02
CA ASN A 281 0.29 18.96 -3.78
C ASN A 281 0.37 20.48 -3.49
N GLY A 282 -0.76 21.19 -3.51
CA GLY A 282 -0.86 22.62 -3.25
C GLY A 282 -0.56 23.52 -4.45
N THR A 283 -0.14 22.96 -5.58
CA THR A 283 0.22 23.75 -6.75
C THR A 283 -0.77 23.56 -7.89
N LYS A 284 -1.23 24.67 -8.48
CA LYS A 284 -1.98 24.64 -9.73
C LYS A 284 -1.02 24.36 -10.90
N VAL A 285 -1.08 23.17 -11.46
CA VAL A 285 -0.13 22.70 -12.50
C VAL A 285 -0.57 23.06 -13.91
N ALA A 286 -1.88 23.24 -14.15
CA ALA A 286 -2.39 23.70 -15.43
C ALA A 286 -3.76 24.34 -15.32
N THR A 287 -4.13 25.13 -16.31
CA THR A 287 -5.44 25.78 -16.50
C THR A 287 -5.86 25.67 -17.95
N ASP A 288 -7.15 25.41 -18.18
CA ASP A 288 -7.77 25.52 -19.49
C ASP A 288 -9.02 26.42 -19.38
N THR A 289 -9.10 27.42 -20.23
CA THR A 289 -10.19 28.40 -20.24
C THR A 289 -11.10 28.30 -21.45
N ASN A 290 -10.96 27.19 -22.21
CA ASN A 290 -11.70 27.00 -23.44
C ASN A 290 -12.32 25.60 -23.52
N GLY A 291 -13.55 25.46 -23.09
CA GLY A 291 -14.27 24.20 -23.19
C GLY A 291 -15.65 24.23 -22.57
N THR A 292 -16.55 23.44 -23.12
CA THR A 292 -17.92 23.28 -22.63
C THR A 292 -18.01 22.02 -21.77
N MET A 293 -18.62 22.14 -20.59
CA MET A 293 -18.82 21.03 -19.68
C MET A 293 -20.10 20.23 -20.02
N PHE A 294 -20.35 19.26 -19.19
CA PHE A 294 -21.50 18.36 -19.29
C PHE A 294 -22.83 19.11 -19.09
N ASN A 295 -23.88 18.59 -19.67
CA ASN A 295 -25.23 18.98 -19.29
C ASN A 295 -25.51 18.55 -17.82
N ALA A 296 -26.49 19.16 -17.20
CA ALA A 296 -26.97 18.75 -15.89
C ALA A 296 -27.28 17.24 -15.90
N ASP A 297 -27.06 16.58 -14.76
CA ASP A 297 -27.37 15.17 -14.52
C ASP A 297 -26.64 14.16 -15.44
N THR A 298 -25.56 14.57 -16.11
CA THR A 298 -24.76 13.69 -16.96
C THR A 298 -23.84 12.79 -16.12
N LEU A 299 -23.07 13.35 -15.19
CA LEU A 299 -22.19 12.58 -14.32
C LEU A 299 -23.01 12.00 -13.16
N THR A 300 -23.10 10.68 -13.07
CA THR A 300 -24.00 9.99 -12.14
C THR A 300 -23.31 9.29 -11.00
N LYS A 301 -21.97 9.11 -11.08
CA LYS A 301 -21.24 8.33 -10.06
C LYS A 301 -19.76 8.68 -10.00
N LEU A 302 -19.21 8.53 -8.80
CA LEU A 302 -17.79 8.42 -8.51
C LEU A 302 -17.41 6.94 -8.58
N ALA A 303 -16.32 6.61 -9.27
CA ALA A 303 -15.89 5.23 -9.47
C ALA A 303 -14.37 5.08 -9.48
N PHE A 304 -13.88 3.93 -9.03
CA PHE A 304 -12.50 3.50 -9.17
C PHE A 304 -12.26 2.75 -10.49
N ASN A 305 -12.81 3.28 -11.55
CA ASN A 305 -12.66 2.80 -12.93
C ASN A 305 -12.92 3.93 -13.92
N SER A 306 -12.74 3.66 -15.20
CA SER A 306 -12.92 4.64 -16.27
C SER A 306 -14.38 4.85 -16.74
N GLY A 307 -15.33 4.23 -16.06
CA GLY A 307 -16.74 4.20 -16.46
C GLY A 307 -17.17 2.84 -17.03
N SER A 308 -16.32 2.19 -17.82
CA SER A 308 -16.61 0.88 -18.43
C SER A 308 -15.51 -0.16 -18.23
N SER A 309 -14.30 0.27 -17.93
CA SER A 309 -13.13 -0.61 -17.77
C SER A 309 -12.06 0.05 -16.92
N GLY A 310 -10.96 -0.69 -16.64
CA GLY A 310 -9.91 -0.25 -15.75
C GLY A 310 -10.35 -0.33 -14.30
N VAL A 311 -9.38 -0.42 -13.41
CA VAL A 311 -9.59 -0.44 -11.96
C VAL A 311 -8.49 0.39 -11.33
N PHE A 312 -8.69 0.82 -10.09
CA PHE A 312 -7.64 1.49 -9.34
C PHE A 312 -6.78 0.46 -8.60
N PHE A 313 -5.48 0.44 -8.88
CA PHE A 313 -4.48 -0.32 -8.14
C PHE A 313 -3.58 0.65 -7.38
N GLY A 314 -3.87 0.86 -6.11
CA GLY A 314 -3.15 1.82 -5.30
C GLY A 314 -3.68 1.87 -3.89
N LYS A 315 -3.22 2.88 -3.16
CA LYS A 315 -3.70 3.22 -1.83
C LYS A 315 -4.41 4.56 -1.90
N THR A 316 -5.55 4.70 -1.25
CA THR A 316 -6.26 5.97 -1.10
C THR A 316 -6.38 6.34 0.38
N LYS A 317 -6.10 7.59 0.72
CA LYS A 317 -6.43 8.17 2.02
C LYS A 317 -7.77 8.90 1.97
N ALA A 318 -8.03 9.60 0.85
CA ALA A 318 -9.28 10.31 0.66
C ALA A 318 -9.68 10.35 -0.82
N VAL A 319 -10.97 10.27 -1.10
CA VAL A 319 -11.57 10.59 -2.40
C VAL A 319 -12.84 11.36 -2.11
N ALA A 320 -13.02 12.50 -2.76
CA ALA A 320 -14.16 13.37 -2.52
C ALA A 320 -14.60 14.11 -3.79
N VAL A 321 -15.85 14.52 -3.79
CA VAL A 321 -16.44 15.41 -4.77
C VAL A 321 -16.91 16.66 -4.03
N PHE A 322 -16.50 17.82 -4.52
CA PHE A 322 -16.92 19.10 -3.96
C PHE A 322 -17.71 19.90 -5.00
N PRO A 323 -18.55 20.83 -4.57
CA PRO A 323 -19.06 21.89 -5.45
C PRO A 323 -17.88 22.73 -5.97
N TYR A 324 -18.17 23.76 -6.77
CA TYR A 324 -17.12 24.67 -7.21
C TYR A 324 -16.32 25.22 -6.02
N LEU A 325 -14.98 25.13 -6.12
CA LEU A 325 -14.02 25.71 -5.19
C LEU A 325 -13.17 26.76 -5.88
N SER A 326 -12.82 27.83 -5.14
CA SER A 326 -11.86 28.85 -5.57
C SER A 326 -10.44 28.28 -5.64
N ASP A 327 -9.54 28.96 -6.33
CA ASP A 327 -8.14 28.58 -6.42
C ASP A 327 -7.45 28.58 -5.04
N GLN A 328 -7.83 29.45 -4.13
CA GLN A 328 -7.31 29.46 -2.76
C GLN A 328 -7.75 28.20 -2.01
N GLU A 329 -9.03 27.85 -2.04
CA GLU A 329 -9.56 26.64 -1.40
C GLU A 329 -8.93 25.37 -2.00
N LEU A 330 -8.65 25.35 -3.30
CA LEU A 330 -7.95 24.25 -3.96
C LEU A 330 -6.48 24.15 -3.54
N THR A 331 -5.80 25.28 -3.36
CA THR A 331 -4.44 25.30 -2.80
C THR A 331 -4.45 24.70 -1.38
N GLU A 332 -5.37 25.15 -0.52
CA GLU A 332 -5.49 24.64 0.86
C GLU A 332 -5.85 23.15 0.89
N LEU A 333 -6.84 22.72 0.10
CA LEU A 333 -7.29 21.33 0.00
C LEU A 333 -6.17 20.38 -0.42
N THR A 334 -5.33 20.82 -1.36
CA THR A 334 -4.25 19.98 -1.94
C THR A 334 -2.89 20.19 -1.25
N SER A 335 -2.74 21.14 -0.32
CA SER A 335 -1.51 21.34 0.47
C SER A 335 -1.31 20.22 1.51
N ASN A 336 -0.05 19.98 1.89
CA ASN A 336 0.32 18.98 2.89
C ASN A 336 0.11 19.49 4.32
#